data_2f8d0c207c1ec56af38a1d8d57179c94
#
_entry.id   2f8d0c207c1ec56af38a1d8d57179c94
#
_cell.length_a   1.000
_cell.length_b   1.000
_cell.length_c   1.000
_cell.angle_alpha   90.00
_cell.angle_beta   90.00
_cell.angle_gamma   90.00
#
_symmetry.space_group_name_H-M   'P 1'
#
loop_
_entity.id
_entity.type
_entity.pdbx_description
1 polymer ?
#
loop_
_entity_poly.entity_id
_entity_poly.type
_entity_poly.pdbx_seq_one_letter_code
_entity_poly.pdbx_strand_id
1 'polypeptide(L)'
;DAIKFESVTCDVDGETIELMTSYPDDPSNGYWYASWQPTEYGTYNMTATIVQSGGKTTSVSNTFEVTNNFDNISVTAMNGELVVTPSEQNVFSEYVFPTHVGAFNEIMMQYDHNCVAGCDPYDRVGYCRVKNYRGEWVELYRYVTPFGVECEDQLNVTDYTTVLQGLVEFEVYFQTWDGSGYNPVVIFDYTKG
;
A
#
# COMPACT_ATOMS: atom_id res chain seq x y z
N ASP A 1 3.09 -31.48 20.88
CA ASP A 1 2.92 -31.87 19.47
C ASP A 1 2.47 -30.63 18.69
N ALA A 2 3.11 -30.39 17.56
CA ALA A 2 2.72 -29.27 16.69
C ALA A 2 1.33 -29.53 16.11
N ILE A 3 0.49 -28.49 16.10
CA ILE A 3 -0.83 -28.54 15.46
C ILE A 3 -0.61 -28.75 13.96
N LYS A 4 -1.17 -29.83 13.42
CA LYS A 4 -1.18 -30.07 11.98
C LYS A 4 -2.54 -29.71 11.41
N PHE A 5 -2.54 -29.00 10.32
CA PHE A 5 -3.75 -28.63 9.55
C PHE A 5 -3.95 -29.66 8.41
N GLU A 6 -5.18 -30.15 8.26
CA GLU A 6 -5.57 -31.03 7.16
C GLU A 6 -6.06 -30.19 5.97
N SER A 7 -6.84 -29.16 6.27
CA SER A 7 -7.30 -28.21 5.27
C SER A 7 -7.61 -26.85 5.90
N VAL A 8 -7.46 -25.80 5.10
CA VAL A 8 -7.98 -24.47 5.41
C VAL A 8 -8.71 -23.97 4.18
N THR A 9 -9.99 -23.72 4.33
CA THR A 9 -10.89 -23.32 3.23
C THR A 9 -11.64 -22.06 3.60
N CYS A 10 -12.08 -21.34 2.59
CA CYS A 10 -13.02 -20.25 2.71
C CYS A 10 -14.21 -20.52 1.81
N ASP A 11 -15.40 -20.47 2.36
CA ASP A 11 -16.65 -20.48 1.59
C ASP A 11 -17.13 -19.02 1.43
N VAL A 12 -17.45 -18.63 0.21
CA VAL A 12 -18.05 -17.34 -0.11
C VAL A 12 -19.35 -17.61 -0.84
N ASP A 13 -20.48 -17.46 -0.14
CA ASP A 13 -21.83 -17.72 -0.63
C ASP A 13 -22.00 -19.07 -1.39
N GLY A 14 -21.34 -20.13 -0.86
CA GLY A 14 -21.41 -21.49 -1.40
C GLY A 14 -20.29 -21.84 -2.39
N GLU A 15 -19.41 -20.91 -2.73
CA GLU A 15 -18.17 -21.19 -3.46
C GLU A 15 -17.03 -21.48 -2.48
N THR A 16 -16.53 -22.71 -2.48
CA THR A 16 -15.43 -23.10 -1.60
C THR A 16 -14.08 -22.88 -2.26
N ILE A 17 -13.21 -22.12 -1.59
CA ILE A 17 -11.87 -21.76 -2.01
C ILE A 17 -10.86 -22.40 -1.05
N GLU A 18 -9.87 -23.08 -1.58
CA GLU A 18 -8.72 -23.53 -0.78
C GLU A 18 -7.76 -22.37 -0.53
N LEU A 19 -7.37 -22.22 0.74
CA LEU A 19 -6.44 -21.18 1.15
C LEU A 19 -4.99 -21.70 1.13
N MET A 20 -4.09 -20.86 0.66
CA MET A 20 -2.64 -21.10 0.69
C MET A 20 -2.03 -20.44 1.95
N THR A 21 -0.99 -21.03 2.49
CA THR A 21 -0.26 -20.44 3.62
C THR A 21 0.97 -19.67 3.16
N SER A 22 1.26 -18.55 3.82
CA SER A 22 2.50 -17.78 3.62
C SER A 22 3.73 -18.50 4.18
N TYR A 23 3.55 -19.48 5.09
CA TYR A 23 4.63 -20.28 5.70
C TYR A 23 4.31 -21.78 5.57
N PRO A 24 4.65 -22.42 4.44
CA PRO A 24 4.36 -23.84 4.24
C PRO A 24 5.02 -24.77 5.28
N ASP A 25 6.21 -24.39 5.75
CA ASP A 25 6.99 -25.17 6.72
C ASP A 25 6.53 -24.98 8.17
N ASP A 26 5.85 -23.88 8.48
CA ASP A 26 5.22 -23.60 9.77
C ASP A 26 3.87 -22.91 9.61
N PRO A 27 2.83 -23.66 9.22
CA PRO A 27 1.50 -23.10 8.97
C PRO A 27 0.83 -22.46 10.19
N SER A 28 1.32 -22.77 11.40
CA SER A 28 0.78 -22.19 12.64
C SER A 28 1.21 -20.75 12.89
N ASN A 29 2.24 -20.27 12.17
CA ASN A 29 2.88 -18.98 12.37
C ASN A 29 2.67 -18.02 11.20
N GLY A 30 1.93 -18.45 10.17
CA GLY A 30 1.64 -17.70 8.97
C GLY A 30 0.20 -17.21 8.91
N TYR A 31 -0.08 -16.46 7.86
CA TYR A 31 -1.44 -16.14 7.46
C TYR A 31 -1.86 -17.00 6.26
N TRP A 32 -3.16 -17.20 6.13
CA TRP A 32 -3.76 -17.96 5.06
C TRP A 32 -4.46 -16.99 4.11
N TYR A 33 -4.32 -17.22 2.79
CA TYR A 33 -4.83 -16.31 1.78
C TYR A 33 -5.30 -17.06 0.53
N ALA A 34 -6.23 -16.45 -0.18
CA ALA A 34 -6.61 -16.81 -1.55
C ALA A 34 -7.09 -15.56 -2.27
N SER A 35 -7.16 -15.64 -3.60
CA SER A 35 -7.82 -14.64 -4.42
C SER A 35 -9.21 -15.14 -4.78
N TRP A 36 -10.18 -14.27 -4.64
CA TRP A 36 -11.56 -14.50 -5.08
C TRP A 36 -12.03 -13.27 -5.85
N GLN A 37 -12.83 -13.50 -6.90
CA GLN A 37 -13.36 -12.41 -7.72
C GLN A 37 -14.89 -12.48 -7.70
N PRO A 38 -15.59 -11.46 -7.23
CA PRO A 38 -17.03 -11.39 -7.27
C PRO A 38 -17.53 -11.33 -8.71
N THR A 39 -18.64 -12.00 -8.97
CA THR A 39 -19.33 -11.94 -10.26
C THR A 39 -20.40 -10.86 -10.32
N GLU A 40 -20.89 -10.43 -9.17
CA GLU A 40 -21.95 -9.43 -9.03
C GLU A 40 -21.66 -8.49 -7.86
N TYR A 41 -22.33 -7.34 -7.85
CA TYR A 41 -22.33 -6.45 -6.69
C TYR A 41 -23.36 -6.94 -5.67
N GLY A 42 -23.03 -6.82 -4.38
CA GLY A 42 -23.94 -7.26 -3.32
C GLY A 42 -23.23 -7.58 -2.02
N THR A 43 -23.99 -8.08 -1.08
CA THR A 43 -23.49 -8.53 0.21
C THR A 43 -23.14 -10.01 0.15
N TYR A 44 -21.95 -10.37 0.54
CA TYR A 44 -21.43 -11.73 0.56
C TYR A 44 -21.16 -12.18 1.99
N ASN A 45 -21.48 -13.44 2.27
CA ASN A 45 -21.11 -14.11 3.52
C ASN A 45 -19.87 -14.94 3.30
N MET A 46 -18.86 -14.73 4.09
CA MET A 46 -17.61 -15.47 4.05
C MET A 46 -17.46 -16.32 5.31
N THR A 47 -17.12 -17.59 5.16
CA THR A 47 -16.83 -18.48 6.28
C THR A 47 -15.49 -19.18 6.06
N ALA A 48 -14.49 -18.80 6.86
CA ALA A 48 -13.21 -19.51 6.87
C ALA A 48 -13.28 -20.70 7.84
N THR A 49 -12.81 -21.85 7.38
CA THR A 49 -12.86 -23.11 8.13
C THR A 49 -11.48 -23.76 8.15
N ILE A 50 -11.04 -24.12 9.35
CA ILE A 50 -9.79 -24.84 9.60
C ILE A 50 -10.14 -26.23 10.10
N VAL A 51 -9.60 -27.27 9.46
CA VAL A 51 -9.66 -28.66 9.91
C VAL A 51 -8.27 -29.07 10.37
N GLN A 52 -8.18 -29.45 11.63
CA GLN A 52 -6.94 -29.95 12.26
C GLN A 52 -6.85 -31.46 12.13
N SER A 53 -5.63 -32.00 12.21
CA SER A 53 -5.42 -33.44 12.34
C SER A 53 -6.21 -34.01 13.52
N GLY A 54 -7.01 -35.03 13.22
CA GLY A 54 -7.96 -35.62 14.21
C GLY A 54 -9.37 -35.06 14.11
N GLY A 55 -9.67 -34.29 13.05
CA GLY A 55 -11.03 -33.89 12.68
C GLY A 55 -11.62 -32.73 13.48
N LYS A 56 -10.82 -32.04 14.31
CA LYS A 56 -11.31 -30.84 14.99
C LYS A 56 -11.44 -29.70 13.99
N THR A 57 -12.65 -29.13 13.93
CA THR A 57 -12.97 -28.03 13.04
C THR A 57 -13.19 -26.73 13.82
N THR A 58 -12.70 -25.64 13.27
CA THR A 58 -12.95 -24.28 13.78
C THR A 58 -13.33 -23.41 12.60
N SER A 59 -14.39 -22.63 12.74
CA SER A 59 -14.84 -21.70 11.68
C SER A 59 -15.06 -20.31 12.23
N VAL A 60 -14.84 -19.31 11.38
CA VAL A 60 -15.16 -17.92 11.63
C VAL A 60 -15.89 -17.36 10.39
N SER A 61 -16.98 -16.64 10.62
CA SER A 61 -17.76 -16.02 9.56
C SER A 61 -17.72 -14.51 9.65
N ASN A 62 -17.75 -13.90 8.49
CA ASN A 62 -17.87 -12.45 8.34
C ASN A 62 -18.74 -12.13 7.12
N THR A 63 -19.27 -10.92 7.08
CA THR A 63 -20.05 -10.42 5.96
C THR A 63 -19.37 -9.19 5.41
N PHE A 64 -19.27 -9.09 4.07
CA PHE A 64 -18.74 -7.91 3.39
C PHE A 64 -19.60 -7.52 2.21
N GLU A 65 -19.52 -6.28 1.82
CA GLU A 65 -20.26 -5.73 0.69
C GLU A 65 -19.32 -5.48 -0.49
N VAL A 66 -19.72 -5.96 -1.67
CA VAL A 66 -19.11 -5.62 -2.95
C VAL A 66 -19.99 -4.58 -3.63
N THR A 67 -19.49 -3.40 -3.84
CA THR A 67 -20.24 -2.28 -4.39
C THR A 67 -19.47 -1.63 -5.54
N ASN A 68 -20.18 -1.03 -6.47
CA ASN A 68 -19.61 -0.14 -7.49
C ASN A 68 -19.72 1.34 -7.11
N ASN A 69 -20.21 1.62 -5.91
CA ASN A 69 -20.38 2.99 -5.46
C ASN A 69 -19.15 3.45 -4.67
N PHE A 70 -18.03 3.59 -5.37
CA PHE A 70 -16.83 4.21 -4.81
C PHE A 70 -16.83 5.69 -5.15
N ASP A 71 -16.54 6.52 -4.16
CA ASP A 71 -16.25 7.93 -4.40
C ASP A 71 -14.78 8.09 -4.82
N ASN A 72 -14.44 9.23 -5.41
CA ASN A 72 -13.05 9.63 -5.55
C ASN A 72 -12.42 9.70 -4.16
N ILE A 73 -11.21 9.22 -4.02
CA ILE A 73 -10.50 9.15 -2.73
C ILE A 73 -9.18 9.89 -2.88
N SER A 74 -8.87 10.72 -1.88
CA SER A 74 -7.56 11.34 -1.74
C SER A 74 -6.85 10.77 -0.52
N VAL A 75 -5.61 10.34 -0.71
CA VAL A 75 -4.74 9.78 0.33
C VAL A 75 -3.52 10.67 0.49
N THR A 76 -3.38 11.29 1.65
CA THR A 76 -2.18 12.06 1.99
C THR A 76 -1.14 11.13 2.62
N ALA A 77 -0.20 10.67 1.84
CA ALA A 77 0.85 9.76 2.28
C ALA A 77 1.95 10.47 3.08
N MET A 78 2.24 11.74 2.77
CA MET A 78 3.09 12.62 3.56
C MET A 78 2.47 14.02 3.57
N ASN A 79 2.43 14.64 4.75
CA ASN A 79 1.74 15.92 4.96
C ASN A 79 2.71 17.08 5.27
N GLY A 80 4.01 16.90 5.06
CA GLY A 80 5.05 17.88 5.35
C GLY A 80 5.50 17.90 6.82
N GLU A 81 5.07 16.97 7.67
CA GLU A 81 5.54 16.87 9.06
C GLU A 81 6.90 16.19 9.18
N LEU A 82 7.22 15.28 8.24
CA LEU A 82 8.51 14.63 8.19
C LEU A 82 9.52 15.52 7.47
N VAL A 83 10.72 15.62 8.01
CA VAL A 83 11.76 16.49 7.46
C VAL A 83 12.97 15.67 7.05
N VAL A 84 13.33 15.77 5.79
CA VAL A 84 14.59 15.25 5.26
C VAL A 84 15.70 16.26 5.57
N THR A 85 16.78 15.82 6.17
CA THR A 85 17.93 16.66 6.56
C THR A 85 19.23 16.06 6.04
N PRO A 86 20.36 16.80 6.06
CA PRO A 86 21.67 16.23 5.72
C PRO A 86 22.08 15.00 6.54
N SER A 87 21.59 14.89 7.78
CA SER A 87 21.87 13.76 8.67
C SER A 87 20.87 12.61 8.52
N GLU A 88 19.69 12.88 7.98
CA GLU A 88 18.62 11.91 7.77
C GLU A 88 17.97 12.16 6.40
N GLN A 89 18.59 11.59 5.38
CA GLN A 89 18.20 11.83 3.97
C GLN A 89 17.01 11.01 3.53
N ASN A 90 16.53 10.06 4.34
CA ASN A 90 15.37 9.25 4.08
C ASN A 90 14.32 9.49 5.15
N VAL A 91 13.07 9.62 4.75
CA VAL A 91 11.92 9.59 5.66
C VAL A 91 10.97 8.48 5.25
N PHE A 92 10.42 7.80 6.25
CA PHE A 92 9.56 6.63 6.06
C PHE A 92 8.21 6.88 6.73
N SER A 93 7.18 6.31 6.14
CA SER A 93 5.85 6.31 6.72
C SER A 93 5.05 5.11 6.21
N GLU A 94 3.98 4.77 6.94
CA GLU A 94 3.03 3.74 6.56
C GLU A 94 1.65 4.38 6.42
N TYR A 95 0.95 4.07 5.33
CA TYR A 95 -0.38 4.59 5.06
C TYR A 95 -1.30 3.48 4.54
N VAL A 96 -2.58 3.62 4.84
CA VAL A 96 -3.62 2.73 4.33
C VAL A 96 -4.20 3.33 3.05
N PHE A 97 -3.88 2.70 1.95
CA PHE A 97 -4.42 3.02 0.61
C PHE A 97 -5.72 2.27 0.35
N PRO A 98 -6.54 2.72 -0.63
CA PRO A 98 -7.73 1.99 -1.03
C PRO A 98 -7.41 0.55 -1.44
N THR A 99 -8.26 -0.40 -1.06
CA THR A 99 -8.09 -1.82 -1.40
C THR A 99 -8.80 -2.22 -2.71
N HIS A 100 -9.61 -1.31 -3.28
CA HIS A 100 -10.45 -1.58 -4.44
C HIS A 100 -9.90 -0.91 -5.70
N VAL A 101 -8.61 -1.12 -5.95
CA VAL A 101 -7.87 -0.43 -7.02
C VAL A 101 -8.46 -0.61 -8.41
N GLY A 102 -9.13 -1.74 -8.68
CA GLY A 102 -9.83 -1.97 -9.95
C GLY A 102 -11.08 -1.10 -10.18
N ALA A 103 -11.53 -0.36 -9.16
CA ALA A 103 -12.65 0.59 -9.27
C ALA A 103 -12.22 1.98 -9.74
N PHE A 104 -10.92 2.23 -9.82
CA PHE A 104 -10.37 3.52 -10.18
C PHE A 104 -9.74 3.45 -11.57
N ASN A 105 -10.07 4.44 -12.41
CA ASN A 105 -9.52 4.57 -13.76
C ASN A 105 -8.18 5.30 -13.76
N GLU A 106 -7.94 6.10 -12.75
CA GLU A 106 -6.77 6.95 -12.66
C GLU A 106 -6.32 7.12 -11.22
N ILE A 107 -5.00 7.09 -11.03
CA ILE A 107 -4.34 7.46 -9.79
C ILE A 107 -3.32 8.54 -10.12
N MET A 108 -3.58 9.77 -9.65
CA MET A 108 -2.65 10.88 -9.79
C MET A 108 -1.88 11.06 -8.48
N MET A 109 -0.57 11.13 -8.57
CA MET A 109 0.29 11.49 -7.45
C MET A 109 0.68 12.96 -7.59
N GLN A 110 0.34 13.77 -6.61
CA GLN A 110 0.92 15.09 -6.40
C GLN A 110 2.12 14.94 -5.47
N TYR A 111 3.22 15.56 -5.85
CA TYR A 111 4.46 15.54 -5.10
C TYR A 111 5.01 16.95 -4.95
N ASP A 112 5.02 17.46 -3.72
CA ASP A 112 5.57 18.78 -3.43
C ASP A 112 6.79 18.61 -2.51
N HIS A 113 7.89 19.25 -2.83
CA HIS A 113 9.00 19.40 -1.92
C HIS A 113 9.13 20.84 -1.48
N ASN A 114 8.73 21.07 -0.25
CA ASN A 114 8.82 22.37 0.40
C ASN A 114 10.14 22.48 1.16
N CYS A 115 10.64 23.66 1.30
CA CYS A 115 11.88 23.92 2.02
C CYS A 115 11.61 24.41 3.44
N VAL A 116 12.28 23.85 4.43
CA VAL A 116 12.03 24.19 5.85
C VAL A 116 12.56 25.57 6.23
N ALA A 117 13.75 25.93 5.77
CA ALA A 117 14.43 27.18 6.11
C ALA A 117 15.18 27.79 4.92
N GLY A 118 14.65 27.61 3.73
CA GLY A 118 15.28 27.90 2.46
C GLY A 118 15.79 26.64 1.78
N CYS A 119 15.66 26.61 0.47
CA CYS A 119 16.03 25.45 -0.36
C CYS A 119 17.56 25.33 -0.46
N ASP A 120 18.01 24.07 -0.62
CA ASP A 120 19.39 23.79 -1.01
C ASP A 120 19.69 24.55 -2.32
N PRO A 121 20.77 25.36 -2.39
CA PRO A 121 21.07 26.17 -3.56
C PRO A 121 21.52 25.37 -4.77
N TYR A 122 21.69 24.06 -4.63
CA TYR A 122 22.15 23.18 -5.70
C TYR A 122 21.04 22.22 -6.14
N ASP A 123 21.15 21.71 -7.35
CA ASP A 123 20.34 20.59 -7.82
C ASP A 123 20.66 19.33 -7.04
N ARG A 124 19.63 18.62 -6.59
CA ARG A 124 19.74 17.40 -5.79
C ARG A 124 18.89 16.30 -6.38
N VAL A 125 19.39 15.09 -6.31
CA VAL A 125 18.62 13.92 -6.70
C VAL A 125 17.72 13.49 -5.56
N GLY A 126 16.47 13.17 -5.88
CA GLY A 126 15.53 12.57 -4.97
C GLY A 126 14.70 11.49 -5.63
N TYR A 127 14.04 10.69 -4.83
CA TYR A 127 13.04 9.72 -5.28
C TYR A 127 11.99 9.46 -4.21
N CYS A 128 10.84 8.97 -4.63
CA CYS A 128 9.92 8.31 -3.74
C CYS A 128 9.62 6.90 -4.22
N ARG A 129 9.43 5.99 -3.29
CA ARG A 129 9.19 4.59 -3.55
C ARG A 129 8.28 3.97 -2.50
N VAL A 130 7.64 2.88 -2.90
CA VAL A 130 6.77 2.08 -2.04
C VAL A 130 7.29 0.66 -1.96
N LYS A 131 6.95 -0.03 -0.89
CA LYS A 131 7.31 -1.43 -0.71
C LYS A 131 6.20 -2.32 -1.23
N ASN A 132 6.54 -3.23 -2.13
CA ASN A 132 5.59 -4.21 -2.63
C ASN A 132 5.37 -5.36 -1.62
N TYR A 133 4.41 -6.26 -1.91
CA TYR A 133 4.08 -7.40 -1.05
C TYR A 133 5.24 -8.40 -0.85
N ARG A 134 6.32 -8.33 -1.65
CA ARG A 134 7.54 -9.13 -1.49
C ARG A 134 8.59 -8.45 -0.63
N GLY A 135 8.31 -7.24 -0.14
CA GLY A 135 9.26 -6.44 0.62
C GLY A 135 10.29 -5.71 -0.25
N GLU A 136 10.08 -5.65 -1.58
CA GLU A 136 10.98 -4.97 -2.51
C GLU A 136 10.51 -3.53 -2.73
N TRP A 137 11.45 -2.60 -2.81
CA TRP A 137 11.16 -1.21 -3.11
C TRP A 137 10.87 -1.01 -4.60
N VAL A 138 9.73 -0.39 -4.89
CA VAL A 138 9.31 0.02 -6.24
C VAL A 138 9.35 1.53 -6.30
N GLU A 139 10.17 2.07 -7.19
CA GLU A 139 10.29 3.50 -7.41
C GLU A 139 9.09 4.02 -8.20
N LEU A 140 8.36 4.96 -7.60
CA LEU A 140 7.23 5.64 -8.25
C LEU A 140 7.69 6.88 -9.00
N TYR A 141 8.66 7.61 -8.44
CA TYR A 141 9.12 8.88 -8.98
C TYR A 141 10.57 9.14 -8.63
N ARG A 142 11.31 9.62 -9.62
CA ARG A 142 12.68 10.14 -9.47
C ARG A 142 12.74 11.54 -10.01
N TYR A 143 13.38 12.44 -9.30
CA TYR A 143 13.45 13.84 -9.63
C TYR A 143 14.83 14.45 -9.34
N VAL A 144 15.03 15.64 -9.88
CA VAL A 144 16.15 16.52 -9.52
C VAL A 144 15.55 17.83 -9.04
N THR A 145 15.91 18.26 -7.83
CA THR A 145 15.42 19.53 -7.31
C THR A 145 15.95 20.69 -8.14
N PRO A 146 15.17 21.73 -8.35
CA PRO A 146 15.68 22.96 -8.98
C PRO A 146 16.56 23.74 -7.98
N PHE A 147 17.40 24.60 -8.52
CA PHE A 147 18.33 25.40 -7.73
C PHE A 147 17.60 26.38 -6.82
N GLY A 148 17.61 26.13 -5.52
CA GLY A 148 17.16 27.07 -4.49
C GLY A 148 15.67 27.40 -4.48
N VAL A 149 14.81 26.58 -5.08
CA VAL A 149 13.36 26.81 -5.13
C VAL A 149 12.59 25.54 -4.77
N GLU A 150 11.35 25.72 -4.32
CA GLU A 150 10.38 24.65 -4.11
C GLU A 150 9.84 24.17 -5.46
N CYS A 151 9.36 22.93 -5.50
CA CYS A 151 8.77 22.31 -6.67
C CYS A 151 7.48 21.59 -6.36
N GLU A 152 6.59 21.56 -7.32
CA GLU A 152 5.37 20.78 -7.35
C GLU A 152 5.34 19.97 -8.64
N ASP A 153 5.07 18.68 -8.54
CA ASP A 153 4.94 17.78 -9.67
C ASP A 153 3.66 16.97 -9.58
N GLN A 154 3.10 16.64 -10.73
CA GLN A 154 1.96 15.74 -10.84
C GLN A 154 2.28 14.60 -11.80
N LEU A 155 2.04 13.37 -11.38
CA LEU A 155 2.35 12.17 -12.13
C LEU A 155 1.15 11.23 -12.16
N ASN A 156 0.88 10.66 -13.33
CA ASN A 156 -0.04 9.54 -13.43
C ASN A 156 0.69 8.26 -13.00
N VAL A 157 0.23 7.68 -11.91
CA VAL A 157 0.79 6.44 -11.33
C VAL A 157 -0.19 5.27 -11.36
N THR A 158 -1.15 5.32 -12.27
CA THR A 158 -2.19 4.29 -12.43
C THR A 158 -1.60 2.90 -12.65
N ASP A 159 -0.51 2.79 -13.38
CA ASP A 159 0.17 1.51 -13.63
C ASP A 159 0.75 0.86 -12.36
N TYR A 160 0.84 1.60 -11.26
CA TYR A 160 1.32 1.12 -9.98
C TYR A 160 0.20 0.67 -9.02
N THR A 161 -1.03 0.46 -9.51
CA THR A 161 -2.18 0.04 -8.70
C THR A 161 -1.90 -1.15 -7.80
N THR A 162 -1.10 -2.12 -8.26
CA THR A 162 -0.79 -3.33 -7.49
C THR A 162 0.06 -3.08 -6.23
N VAL A 163 0.76 -1.95 -6.16
CA VAL A 163 1.58 -1.56 -5.00
C VAL A 163 0.99 -0.38 -4.22
N LEU A 164 -0.03 0.30 -4.78
CA LEU A 164 -0.74 1.42 -4.16
C LEU A 164 -2.09 0.98 -3.59
N GLN A 165 -2.08 -0.10 -2.77
CA GLN A 165 -3.28 -0.64 -2.16
C GLN A 165 -3.01 -1.25 -0.78
N GLY A 166 -3.98 -1.16 0.12
CA GLY A 166 -3.86 -1.68 1.49
C GLY A 166 -2.82 -0.91 2.31
N LEU A 167 -2.20 -1.57 3.28
CA LEU A 167 -1.13 -0.96 4.07
C LEU A 167 0.16 -0.89 3.24
N VAL A 168 0.64 0.32 3.00
CA VAL A 168 1.81 0.60 2.15
C VAL A 168 2.88 1.29 2.97
N GLU A 169 4.09 0.72 2.97
CA GLU A 169 5.30 1.36 3.47
C GLU A 169 5.86 2.27 2.35
N PHE A 170 6.06 3.53 2.67
CA PHE A 170 6.44 4.59 1.74
C PHE A 170 7.74 5.24 2.18
N GLU A 171 8.61 5.57 1.24
CA GLU A 171 9.88 6.24 1.47
C GLU A 171 10.05 7.42 0.53
N VAL A 172 10.51 8.53 1.09
CA VAL A 172 11.04 9.67 0.33
C VAL A 172 12.50 9.87 0.69
N TYR A 173 13.33 10.01 -0.33
CA TYR A 173 14.74 10.32 -0.24
C TYR A 173 15.05 11.64 -0.93
N PHE A 174 15.84 12.46 -0.26
CA PHE A 174 16.51 13.62 -0.82
C PHE A 174 18.00 13.57 -0.52
N GLN A 175 18.79 13.66 -1.56
CA GLN A 175 20.20 13.98 -1.36
C GLN A 175 20.31 15.46 -0.95
N THR A 176 20.77 15.73 0.25
CA THR A 176 21.03 17.10 0.70
C THR A 176 22.29 17.14 1.58
N TRP A 177 23.08 18.18 1.42
CA TRP A 177 24.33 18.38 2.18
C TRP A 177 24.36 19.73 2.88
N ASP A 178 23.43 20.62 2.58
CA ASP A 178 23.31 21.91 3.22
C ASP A 178 22.33 21.88 4.39
N GLY A 179 22.43 22.80 5.33
CA GLY A 179 21.62 22.83 6.53
C GLY A 179 20.10 23.00 6.31
N SER A 180 19.68 23.20 5.08
CA SER A 180 18.29 23.23 4.68
C SER A 180 17.69 21.82 4.70
N GLY A 181 16.53 21.69 5.28
CA GLY A 181 15.72 20.46 5.20
C GLY A 181 14.62 20.61 4.16
N TYR A 182 14.08 19.47 3.76
CA TYR A 182 12.89 19.40 2.91
C TYR A 182 11.77 18.67 3.66
N ASN A 183 10.55 19.19 3.56
CA ASN A 183 9.36 18.54 4.08
C ASN A 183 8.42 18.16 2.90
N PRO A 184 8.49 16.90 2.46
CA PRO A 184 7.70 16.44 1.34
C PRO A 184 6.22 16.38 1.70
N VAL A 185 5.37 16.78 0.74
CA VAL A 185 3.94 16.49 0.75
C VAL A 185 3.65 15.57 -0.42
N VAL A 186 2.99 14.44 -0.15
CA VAL A 186 2.67 13.45 -1.18
C VAL A 186 1.22 13.05 -1.03
N ILE A 187 0.45 13.31 -2.07
CA ILE A 187 -0.99 13.03 -2.13
C ILE A 187 -1.28 12.14 -3.33
N PHE A 188 -2.15 11.16 -3.14
CA PHE A 188 -2.64 10.31 -4.21
C PHE A 188 -4.14 10.51 -4.37
N ASP A 189 -4.56 10.95 -5.54
CA ASP A 189 -5.95 11.13 -5.91
C ASP A 189 -6.40 9.97 -6.80
N TYR A 190 -7.34 9.19 -6.27
CA TYR A 190 -7.96 8.06 -6.95
C TYR A 190 -9.26 8.52 -7.58
N THR A 191 -9.31 8.51 -8.90
CA THR A 191 -10.50 8.92 -9.66
C THR A 191 -11.27 7.70 -10.12
N LYS A 192 -12.56 7.69 -9.79
CA LYS A 192 -13.51 6.66 -10.20
C LYS A 192 -13.65 6.62 -11.73
N GLY A 193 -13.82 5.40 -12.26
CA GLY A 193 -14.16 5.12 -13.64
C GLY A 193 -15.62 5.29 -14.01
#